data_1dc1d780b7a28b1a906083011e153e6e
#
_entry.id   1dc1d780b7a28b1a906083011e153e6e
#
_cell.length_a   1.000
_cell.length_b   1.000
_cell.length_c   1.000
_cell.angle_alpha   90.00
_cell.angle_beta   90.00
_cell.angle_gamma   90.00
#
_symmetry.space_group_name_H-M   'P 1'
#
loop_
_entity.id
_entity.type
_entity.pdbx_description
1 polymer ?
#
loop_
_entity_poly.entity_id
_entity_poly.type
_entity_poly.pdbx_seq_one_letter_code
_entity_poly.pdbx_strand_id
1 'polypeptide(L)'
;MNHFKKIASVLETHSLDAVLLTCEANRFYASGFHSSGTDGVAIVTRNHNYYFTDSRYTEAAARHVRDAEIRQTDREHPYSALINEVIEKEHITRMGYEDEYMTAADFRRFSEKLRCELVPATELLWTLRAVKDQAELDCMIQAQRIAEKALADILGEIRPGVTEKEIAALLLYKMLHYGAEDKSFDPIVVSGANGSLPHGVPSEKPIQAGEFVTMDFGCKFGGYCSDMTRTVAVGHVTEEMETVYNTVLKAQLAGIAAAKAGVTGAAVDGAARQVIADAGYGPYFGHSFGHSVGVEIHENPNATPSNSKPLPAGAVISAEPGIYLPGKLGVRIEDVIVITEQGCQDITLAPKELLIL
;
A
#
# COMPACT_ATOMS: atom_id res chain seq x y z
N MET A 1 -11.10 -14.61 1.28
CA MET A 1 -9.81 -14.60 1.99
C MET A 1 -10.07 -14.09 3.40
N ASN A 2 -9.54 -14.71 4.44
CA ASN A 2 -9.53 -14.19 5.80
C ASN A 2 -8.30 -14.70 6.55
N HIS A 3 -7.84 -13.98 7.58
CA HIS A 3 -6.63 -14.31 8.33
C HIS A 3 -6.88 -14.47 9.84
N PHE A 4 -8.11 -14.72 10.25
CA PHE A 4 -8.44 -14.96 11.67
C PHE A 4 -7.52 -16.01 12.30
N LYS A 5 -7.31 -17.15 11.62
CA LYS A 5 -6.45 -18.24 12.13
C LYS A 5 -4.97 -17.81 12.21
N LYS A 6 -4.50 -17.03 11.25
CA LYS A 6 -3.11 -16.51 11.23
C LYS A 6 -2.88 -15.57 12.42
N ILE A 7 -3.85 -14.67 12.71
CA ILE A 7 -3.79 -13.77 13.87
C ILE A 7 -3.87 -14.59 15.18
N ALA A 8 -4.83 -15.50 15.30
CA ALA A 8 -5.02 -16.32 16.50
C ALA A 8 -3.77 -17.12 16.86
N SER A 9 -3.03 -17.65 15.85
CA SER A 9 -1.86 -18.50 16.05
C SER A 9 -0.68 -17.81 16.74
N VAL A 10 -0.62 -16.47 16.73
CA VAL A 10 0.50 -15.71 17.31
C VAL A 10 0.16 -15.05 18.66
N LEU A 11 -1.10 -15.09 19.09
CA LEU A 11 -1.53 -14.44 20.33
C LEU A 11 -0.78 -14.94 21.57
N GLU A 12 -0.58 -16.25 21.67
CA GLU A 12 0.11 -16.84 22.82
C GLU A 12 1.56 -16.40 22.92
N THR A 13 2.28 -16.34 21.80
CA THR A 13 3.70 -15.89 21.77
C THR A 13 3.85 -14.43 22.16
N HIS A 14 2.78 -13.64 22.02
CA HIS A 14 2.73 -12.23 22.46
C HIS A 14 2.07 -12.06 23.84
N SER A 15 1.78 -13.14 24.53
CA SER A 15 1.11 -13.12 25.85
C SER A 15 -0.23 -12.36 25.81
N LEU A 16 -0.99 -12.53 24.73
CA LEU A 16 -2.33 -11.97 24.53
C LEU A 16 -3.39 -13.08 24.54
N ASP A 17 -4.57 -12.77 25.06
CA ASP A 17 -5.73 -13.64 24.99
C ASP A 17 -6.54 -13.35 23.74
N ALA A 18 -6.54 -12.09 23.30
CA ALA A 18 -7.26 -11.62 22.13
C ALA A 18 -6.59 -10.37 21.52
N VAL A 19 -7.02 -9.98 20.31
CA VAL A 19 -6.76 -8.67 19.72
C VAL A 19 -8.06 -8.02 19.29
N LEU A 20 -8.19 -6.72 19.54
CA LEU A 20 -9.29 -5.84 19.15
C LEU A 20 -8.88 -5.07 17.90
N LEU A 21 -9.63 -5.25 16.81
CA LEU A 21 -9.40 -4.61 15.52
C LEU A 21 -10.46 -3.55 15.27
N THR A 22 -10.04 -2.30 15.22
CA THR A 22 -10.88 -1.11 14.96
C THR A 22 -10.52 -0.43 13.64
N CYS A 23 -9.26 -0.57 13.18
CA CYS A 23 -8.79 -0.08 11.91
C CYS A 23 -9.44 -0.85 10.75
N GLU A 24 -9.90 -0.13 9.73
CA GLU A 24 -10.55 -0.71 8.55
C GLU A 24 -9.66 -1.74 7.84
N ALA A 25 -8.40 -1.41 7.62
CA ALA A 25 -7.45 -2.30 6.95
C ALA A 25 -7.23 -3.61 7.71
N ASN A 26 -7.10 -3.56 9.03
CA ASN A 26 -6.89 -4.75 9.85
C ASN A 26 -8.17 -5.57 10.05
N ARG A 27 -9.35 -4.93 10.10
CA ARG A 27 -10.63 -5.64 10.06
C ARG A 27 -10.80 -6.38 8.74
N PHE A 28 -10.49 -5.71 7.61
CA PHE A 28 -10.50 -6.35 6.30
C PHE A 28 -9.50 -7.50 6.24
N TYR A 29 -8.26 -7.29 6.62
CA TYR A 29 -7.24 -8.34 6.66
C TYR A 29 -7.70 -9.56 7.45
N ALA A 30 -8.28 -9.36 8.64
CA ALA A 30 -8.80 -10.45 9.46
C ALA A 30 -10.00 -11.16 8.83
N SER A 31 -10.99 -10.42 8.30
CA SER A 31 -12.32 -10.94 7.95
C SER A 31 -12.55 -11.14 6.43
N GLY A 32 -11.80 -10.46 5.58
CA GLY A 32 -12.07 -10.35 4.15
C GLY A 32 -13.30 -9.49 3.81
N PHE A 33 -13.76 -8.66 4.75
CA PHE A 33 -14.97 -7.85 4.60
C PHE A 33 -14.70 -6.38 4.87
N HIS A 34 -15.15 -5.53 3.96
CA HIS A 34 -15.09 -4.08 4.11
C HIS A 34 -16.34 -3.54 4.81
N SER A 35 -16.11 -2.83 5.92
CA SER A 35 -17.07 -1.90 6.52
C SER A 35 -16.38 -0.57 6.74
N SER A 36 -17.04 0.50 6.33
CA SER A 36 -16.44 1.84 6.28
C SER A 36 -16.01 2.36 7.66
N GLY A 37 -14.84 2.95 7.74
CA GLY A 37 -14.36 3.73 8.88
C GLY A 37 -14.57 3.04 10.24
N THR A 38 -15.44 3.64 11.08
CA THR A 38 -15.76 3.15 12.45
C THR A 38 -16.95 2.18 12.51
N ASP A 39 -17.47 1.75 11.35
CA ASP A 39 -18.72 0.97 11.27
C ASP A 39 -18.54 -0.52 11.54
N GLY A 40 -17.46 -0.92 12.16
CA GLY A 40 -17.18 -2.28 12.56
C GLY A 40 -16.07 -2.40 13.59
N VAL A 41 -16.12 -3.51 14.32
CA VAL A 41 -15.06 -3.95 15.25
C VAL A 41 -14.92 -5.45 15.12
N ALA A 42 -13.70 -5.97 15.10
CA ALA A 42 -13.48 -7.41 15.17
C ALA A 42 -12.67 -7.78 16.41
N ILE A 43 -12.93 -8.95 16.96
CA ILE A 43 -12.13 -9.54 18.03
C ILE A 43 -11.67 -10.91 17.55
N VAL A 44 -10.36 -11.13 17.62
CA VAL A 44 -9.74 -12.42 17.37
C VAL A 44 -9.26 -12.96 18.70
N THR A 45 -9.77 -14.11 19.12
CA THR A 45 -9.30 -14.84 20.29
C THR A 45 -8.53 -16.08 19.84
N ARG A 46 -7.98 -16.84 20.77
CA ARG A 46 -7.29 -18.10 20.43
C ARG A 46 -8.20 -19.14 19.81
N ASN A 47 -9.48 -19.13 20.14
CA ASN A 47 -10.44 -20.18 19.77
C ASN A 47 -11.61 -19.70 18.90
N HIS A 48 -12.03 -18.46 19.08
CA HIS A 48 -13.21 -17.91 18.44
C HIS A 48 -12.94 -16.51 17.89
N ASN A 49 -13.70 -16.12 16.87
CA ASN A 49 -13.61 -14.78 16.30
C ASN A 49 -14.99 -14.13 16.28
N TYR A 50 -15.01 -12.82 16.42
CA TYR A 50 -16.22 -12.03 16.49
C TYR A 50 -16.11 -10.84 15.57
N TYR A 51 -17.20 -10.50 14.88
CA TYR A 51 -17.31 -9.31 14.05
C TYR A 51 -18.58 -8.55 14.43
N PHE A 52 -18.42 -7.35 14.95
CA PHE A 52 -19.50 -6.47 15.36
C PHE A 52 -19.69 -5.36 14.33
N THR A 53 -20.94 -5.14 13.93
CA THR A 53 -21.28 -4.04 13.00
C THR A 53 -22.74 -3.64 13.23
N ASP A 54 -23.18 -2.54 12.64
CA ASP A 54 -24.57 -2.09 12.76
C ASP A 54 -25.48 -2.67 11.67
N SER A 55 -26.77 -2.32 11.74
CA SER A 55 -27.81 -2.84 10.85
C SER A 55 -27.55 -2.58 9.36
N ARG A 56 -26.74 -1.59 8.99
CA ARG A 56 -26.40 -1.27 7.60
C ARG A 56 -25.53 -2.36 6.95
N TYR A 57 -24.72 -3.06 7.76
CA TYR A 57 -23.75 -4.04 7.29
C TYR A 57 -24.01 -5.47 7.76
N THR A 58 -24.92 -5.71 8.73
CA THR A 58 -25.11 -7.03 9.34
C THR A 58 -25.42 -8.11 8.30
N GLU A 59 -26.31 -7.82 7.33
CA GLU A 59 -26.66 -8.80 6.27
C GLU A 59 -25.45 -9.07 5.36
N ALA A 60 -24.74 -8.05 4.93
CA ALA A 60 -23.56 -8.19 4.10
C ALA A 60 -22.42 -8.94 4.83
N ALA A 61 -22.16 -8.59 6.08
CA ALA A 61 -21.20 -9.29 6.93
C ALA A 61 -21.54 -10.78 7.07
N ALA A 62 -22.81 -11.13 7.34
CA ALA A 62 -23.25 -12.52 7.43
C ALA A 62 -23.05 -13.33 6.13
N ARG A 63 -23.08 -12.67 4.99
CA ARG A 63 -22.82 -13.30 3.67
C ARG A 63 -21.34 -13.49 3.36
N HIS A 64 -20.49 -12.60 3.81
CA HIS A 64 -19.07 -12.53 3.38
C HIS A 64 -18.09 -12.98 4.46
N VAL A 65 -18.30 -12.61 5.73
CA VAL A 65 -17.40 -12.99 6.82
C VAL A 65 -17.56 -14.48 7.12
N ARG A 66 -16.46 -15.20 7.14
CA ARG A 66 -16.40 -16.63 7.51
C ARG A 66 -15.57 -16.77 8.79
N ASP A 67 -15.83 -17.83 9.52
CA ASP A 67 -15.06 -18.19 10.73
C ASP A 67 -15.19 -17.15 11.88
N ALA A 68 -16.27 -16.34 11.91
CA ALA A 68 -16.55 -15.41 13.00
C ALA A 68 -18.05 -15.36 13.33
N GLU A 69 -18.37 -15.12 14.59
CA GLU A 69 -19.74 -14.81 15.04
C GLU A 69 -20.04 -13.35 14.71
N ILE A 70 -21.12 -13.13 13.92
CA ILE A 70 -21.56 -11.78 13.55
C ILE A 70 -22.57 -11.29 14.57
N ARG A 71 -22.36 -10.12 15.14
CA ARG A 71 -23.28 -9.50 16.11
C ARG A 71 -23.58 -8.06 15.73
N GLN A 72 -24.83 -7.68 15.84
CA GLN A 72 -25.29 -6.33 15.56
C GLN A 72 -25.11 -5.43 16.80
N THR A 73 -24.50 -4.26 16.61
CA THR A 73 -24.49 -3.17 17.60
C THR A 73 -25.69 -2.25 17.37
N ASP A 74 -26.22 -1.73 18.47
CA ASP A 74 -27.28 -0.73 18.50
C ASP A 74 -27.15 0.16 19.74
N ARG A 75 -28.18 0.95 20.06
CA ARG A 75 -28.17 1.83 21.24
C ARG A 75 -28.19 1.10 22.57
N GLU A 76 -28.82 -0.06 22.61
CA GLU A 76 -28.95 -0.90 23.81
C GLU A 76 -27.71 -1.78 23.98
N HIS A 77 -27.10 -2.18 22.86
CA HIS A 77 -25.89 -3.04 22.79
C HIS A 77 -24.75 -2.32 22.06
N PRO A 78 -24.14 -1.28 22.67
CA PRO A 78 -23.00 -0.60 22.06
C PRO A 78 -21.79 -1.52 22.00
N TYR A 79 -20.79 -1.21 21.16
CA TYR A 79 -19.57 -2.02 21.00
C TYR A 79 -18.94 -2.41 22.34
N SER A 80 -18.82 -1.48 23.29
CA SER A 80 -18.21 -1.79 24.59
C SER A 80 -18.99 -2.82 25.41
N ALA A 81 -20.31 -2.90 25.28
CA ALA A 81 -21.11 -3.92 25.93
C ALA A 81 -20.86 -5.29 25.28
N LEU A 82 -20.95 -5.36 23.97
CA LEU A 82 -20.70 -6.59 23.20
C LEU A 82 -19.27 -7.13 23.39
N ILE A 83 -18.28 -6.24 23.44
CA ILE A 83 -16.89 -6.60 23.71
C ILE A 83 -16.74 -7.17 25.13
N ASN A 84 -17.38 -6.57 26.14
CA ASN A 84 -17.33 -7.07 27.51
C ASN A 84 -18.00 -8.46 27.67
N GLU A 85 -19.05 -8.75 26.91
CA GLU A 85 -19.63 -10.10 26.88
C GLU A 85 -18.64 -11.12 26.34
N VAL A 86 -17.85 -10.76 25.32
CA VAL A 86 -16.78 -11.63 24.80
C VAL A 86 -15.65 -11.75 25.81
N ILE A 87 -15.24 -10.67 26.47
CA ILE A 87 -14.22 -10.69 27.53
C ILE A 87 -14.61 -11.69 28.64
N GLU A 88 -15.85 -11.65 29.08
CA GLU A 88 -16.36 -12.56 30.11
C GLU A 88 -16.43 -14.02 29.59
N LYS A 89 -16.99 -14.23 28.40
CA LYS A 89 -17.18 -15.55 27.77
C LYS A 89 -15.85 -16.26 27.50
N GLU A 90 -14.87 -15.55 26.99
CA GLU A 90 -13.55 -16.07 26.58
C GLU A 90 -12.49 -15.93 27.68
N HIS A 91 -12.85 -15.42 28.86
CA HIS A 91 -11.95 -15.17 30.01
C HIS A 91 -10.73 -14.30 29.64
N ILE A 92 -10.95 -13.24 28.83
CA ILE A 92 -9.88 -12.36 28.35
C ILE A 92 -9.40 -11.48 29.50
N THR A 93 -8.11 -11.53 29.79
CA THR A 93 -7.44 -10.66 30.76
C THR A 93 -6.57 -9.60 30.08
N ARG A 94 -5.97 -9.96 28.94
CA ARG A 94 -5.07 -9.09 28.17
C ARG A 94 -5.48 -9.09 26.69
N MET A 95 -5.90 -7.93 26.20
CA MET A 95 -6.36 -7.72 24.83
C MET A 95 -5.42 -6.75 24.11
N GLY A 96 -4.86 -7.20 22.98
CA GLY A 96 -4.10 -6.32 22.10
C GLY A 96 -5.00 -5.27 21.46
N TYR A 97 -4.49 -4.06 21.24
CA TYR A 97 -5.17 -3.00 20.48
C TYR A 97 -4.21 -2.32 19.50
N GLU A 98 -4.76 -1.64 18.54
CA GLU A 98 -4.03 -0.98 17.44
C GLU A 98 -3.56 0.42 17.88
N ASP A 99 -2.43 0.50 18.57
CA ASP A 99 -1.92 1.70 19.22
C ASP A 99 -1.49 2.82 18.23
N GLU A 100 -1.19 2.47 16.98
CA GLU A 100 -0.87 3.47 15.94
C GLU A 100 -2.07 3.91 15.09
N TYR A 101 -3.21 3.22 15.24
CA TYR A 101 -4.44 3.53 14.49
C TYR A 101 -5.56 4.06 15.39
N MET A 102 -5.64 3.56 16.61
CA MET A 102 -6.68 3.95 17.54
C MET A 102 -6.47 5.40 18.01
N THR A 103 -7.48 6.24 17.88
CA THR A 103 -7.37 7.61 18.37
C THR A 103 -7.24 7.64 19.90
N ALA A 104 -6.60 8.68 20.45
CA ALA A 104 -6.50 8.85 21.91
C ALA A 104 -7.88 8.91 22.60
N ALA A 105 -8.91 9.41 21.88
CA ALA A 105 -10.28 9.45 22.40
C ALA A 105 -10.90 8.04 22.46
N ASP A 106 -10.69 7.22 21.45
CA ASP A 106 -11.19 5.85 21.42
C ASP A 106 -10.47 4.97 22.44
N PHE A 107 -9.14 5.09 22.53
CA PHE A 107 -8.36 4.41 23.56
C PHE A 107 -8.86 4.72 24.95
N ARG A 108 -9.07 6.01 25.28
CA ARG A 108 -9.63 6.42 26.58
C ARG A 108 -11.01 5.81 26.81
N ARG A 109 -11.89 5.88 25.81
CA ARG A 109 -13.25 5.32 25.88
C ARG A 109 -13.24 3.80 26.11
N PHE A 110 -12.37 3.06 25.44
CA PHE A 110 -12.25 1.62 25.61
C PHE A 110 -11.59 1.26 26.93
N SER A 111 -10.49 1.92 27.32
CA SER A 111 -9.81 1.66 28.60
C SER A 111 -10.69 1.90 29.84
N GLU A 112 -11.62 2.87 29.76
CA GLU A 112 -12.57 3.13 30.83
C GLU A 112 -13.73 2.11 30.91
N LYS A 113 -14.07 1.48 29.78
CA LYS A 113 -15.27 0.63 29.66
C LYS A 113 -15.00 -0.86 29.58
N LEU A 114 -13.86 -1.25 29.04
CA LEU A 114 -13.53 -2.67 28.89
C LEU A 114 -12.94 -3.26 30.18
N ARG A 115 -13.31 -4.51 30.48
CA ARG A 115 -12.96 -5.21 31.73
C ARG A 115 -11.70 -6.07 31.58
N CYS A 116 -10.73 -5.61 30.79
CA CYS A 116 -9.44 -6.27 30.58
C CYS A 116 -8.33 -5.23 30.42
N GLU A 117 -7.08 -5.67 30.51
CA GLU A 117 -5.92 -4.84 30.19
C GLU A 117 -5.80 -4.68 28.66
N LEU A 118 -5.65 -3.42 28.18
CA LEU A 118 -5.33 -3.13 26.78
C LEU A 118 -3.83 -3.01 26.60
N VAL A 119 -3.27 -3.77 25.64
CA VAL A 119 -1.83 -3.86 25.37
C VAL A 119 -1.56 -3.46 23.93
N PRO A 120 -0.56 -2.59 23.62
CA PRO A 120 -0.17 -2.27 22.25
C PRO A 120 0.11 -3.52 21.41
N ALA A 121 -0.44 -3.60 20.20
CA ALA A 121 -0.35 -4.78 19.34
C ALA A 121 -0.22 -4.46 17.83
N THR A 122 0.01 -3.22 17.45
CA THR A 122 0.16 -2.84 16.03
C THR A 122 1.34 -3.57 15.39
N GLU A 123 2.49 -3.69 16.06
CA GLU A 123 3.67 -4.38 15.51
C GLU A 123 3.40 -5.87 15.21
N LEU A 124 2.55 -6.54 16.00
CA LEU A 124 2.10 -7.91 15.73
C LEU A 124 1.37 -7.98 14.38
N LEU A 125 0.42 -7.08 14.15
CA LEU A 125 -0.36 -7.04 12.91
C LEU A 125 0.51 -6.69 11.69
N TRP A 126 1.42 -5.73 11.83
CA TRP A 126 2.38 -5.40 10.79
C TRP A 126 3.27 -6.58 10.42
N THR A 127 3.75 -7.34 11.40
CA THR A 127 4.57 -8.54 11.16
C THR A 127 3.79 -9.59 10.36
N LEU A 128 2.52 -9.78 10.66
CA LEU A 128 1.66 -10.71 9.93
C LEU A 128 1.35 -10.24 8.50
N ARG A 129 1.10 -8.94 8.30
CA ARG A 129 0.82 -8.33 7.00
C ARG A 129 2.08 -8.17 6.14
N ALA A 130 3.27 -8.12 6.77
CA ALA A 130 4.53 -7.99 6.05
C ALA A 130 4.75 -9.12 5.05
N VAL A 131 4.41 -10.36 5.43
CA VAL A 131 4.60 -11.57 4.61
C VAL A 131 3.26 -11.97 3.99
N LYS A 132 3.16 -11.78 2.68
CA LYS A 132 1.96 -12.09 1.90
C LYS A 132 1.89 -13.58 1.59
N ASP A 133 0.71 -14.18 1.72
CA ASP A 133 0.46 -15.52 1.20
C ASP A 133 0.15 -15.50 -0.30
N GLN A 134 0.01 -16.68 -0.91
CA GLN A 134 -0.21 -16.76 -2.36
C GLN A 134 -1.52 -16.10 -2.80
N ALA A 135 -2.59 -16.20 -2.01
CA ALA A 135 -3.87 -15.60 -2.36
C ALA A 135 -3.84 -14.06 -2.28
N GLU A 136 -3.07 -13.51 -1.33
CA GLU A 136 -2.78 -12.08 -1.23
C GLU A 136 -1.98 -11.61 -2.46
N LEU A 137 -0.91 -12.35 -2.82
CA LEU A 137 -0.10 -12.06 -4.01
C LEU A 137 -0.90 -12.12 -5.30
N ASP A 138 -1.80 -13.10 -5.45
CA ASP A 138 -2.65 -13.22 -6.63
C ASP A 138 -3.56 -12.00 -6.80
N CYS A 139 -4.10 -11.44 -5.71
CA CYS A 139 -4.87 -10.18 -5.74
C CYS A 139 -4.00 -8.99 -6.15
N MET A 140 -2.79 -8.86 -5.58
CA MET A 140 -1.86 -7.79 -5.92
C MET A 140 -1.42 -7.86 -7.38
N ILE A 141 -1.10 -9.06 -7.88
CA ILE A 141 -0.74 -9.28 -9.29
C ILE A 141 -1.92 -8.89 -10.19
N GLN A 142 -3.14 -9.27 -9.85
CA GLN A 142 -4.32 -8.89 -10.63
C GLN A 142 -4.55 -7.37 -10.63
N ALA A 143 -4.39 -6.70 -9.49
CA ALA A 143 -4.45 -5.24 -9.40
C ALA A 143 -3.40 -4.59 -10.30
N GLN A 144 -2.17 -5.15 -10.31
CA GLN A 144 -1.08 -4.67 -11.17
C GLN A 144 -1.42 -4.85 -12.67
N ARG A 145 -1.98 -6.01 -13.08
CA ARG A 145 -2.43 -6.24 -14.48
C ARG A 145 -3.50 -5.24 -14.92
N ILE A 146 -4.41 -4.86 -14.02
CA ILE A 146 -5.45 -3.85 -14.29
C ILE A 146 -4.80 -2.47 -14.52
N ALA A 147 -3.88 -2.06 -13.65
CA ALA A 147 -3.16 -0.78 -13.78
C ALA A 147 -2.33 -0.72 -15.08
N GLU A 148 -1.59 -1.78 -15.41
CA GLU A 148 -0.80 -1.87 -16.64
C GLU A 148 -1.65 -1.80 -17.91
N LYS A 149 -2.81 -2.46 -17.89
CA LYS A 149 -3.75 -2.39 -19.01
C LYS A 149 -4.32 -0.99 -19.18
N ALA A 150 -4.63 -0.31 -18.06
CA ALA A 150 -5.07 1.09 -18.08
C ALA A 150 -3.99 1.99 -18.68
N LEU A 151 -2.72 1.81 -18.27
CA LEU A 151 -1.58 2.54 -18.85
C LEU A 151 -1.50 2.33 -20.36
N ALA A 152 -1.49 1.08 -20.80
CA ALA A 152 -1.35 0.76 -22.24
C ALA A 152 -2.43 1.45 -23.10
N ASP A 153 -3.65 1.53 -22.58
CA ASP A 153 -4.77 2.17 -23.29
C ASP A 153 -4.65 3.70 -23.38
N ILE A 154 -4.04 4.33 -22.37
CA ILE A 154 -4.00 5.81 -22.31
C ILE A 154 -2.77 6.41 -22.98
N LEU A 155 -1.75 5.61 -23.32
CA LEU A 155 -0.54 6.13 -23.95
C LEU A 155 -0.84 6.90 -25.24
N GLY A 156 -1.80 6.45 -26.05
CA GLY A 156 -2.23 7.13 -27.28
C GLY A 156 -3.02 8.44 -27.07
N GLU A 157 -3.45 8.69 -25.84
CA GLU A 157 -4.17 9.93 -25.48
C GLU A 157 -3.23 11.03 -24.96
N ILE A 158 -1.98 10.67 -24.60
CA ILE A 158 -0.99 11.61 -24.10
C ILE A 158 -0.38 12.34 -25.31
N ARG A 159 -0.80 13.59 -25.51
CA ARG A 159 -0.37 14.44 -26.61
C ARG A 159 -0.42 15.92 -26.22
N PRO A 160 0.28 16.79 -26.96
CA PRO A 160 0.21 18.24 -26.69
C PRO A 160 -1.21 18.77 -26.66
N GLY A 161 -1.53 19.57 -25.65
CA GLY A 161 -2.83 20.21 -25.45
C GLY A 161 -3.78 19.46 -24.51
N VAL A 162 -3.60 18.15 -24.26
CA VAL A 162 -4.34 17.40 -23.23
C VAL A 162 -3.80 17.79 -21.85
N THR A 163 -4.67 17.95 -20.86
CA THR A 163 -4.24 18.36 -19.51
C THR A 163 -3.81 17.17 -18.65
N GLU A 164 -2.97 17.45 -17.64
CA GLU A 164 -2.58 16.45 -16.62
C GLU A 164 -3.81 15.81 -15.97
N LYS A 165 -4.84 16.62 -15.69
CA LYS A 165 -6.08 16.19 -15.05
C LYS A 165 -6.94 15.30 -15.94
N GLU A 166 -6.99 15.55 -17.25
CA GLU A 166 -7.68 14.67 -18.19
C GLU A 166 -7.04 13.28 -18.24
N ILE A 167 -5.70 13.21 -18.24
CA ILE A 167 -4.98 11.93 -18.21
C ILE A 167 -5.22 11.19 -16.88
N ALA A 168 -5.17 11.88 -15.73
CA ALA A 168 -5.47 11.29 -14.44
C ALA A 168 -6.90 10.74 -14.36
N ALA A 169 -7.88 11.47 -14.87
CA ALA A 169 -9.28 11.04 -14.92
C ALA A 169 -9.45 9.80 -15.82
N LEU A 170 -8.75 9.78 -16.95
CA LEU A 170 -8.82 8.67 -17.89
C LEU A 170 -8.16 7.39 -17.31
N LEU A 171 -7.02 7.52 -16.62
CA LEU A 171 -6.39 6.40 -15.89
C LEU A 171 -7.37 5.79 -14.88
N LEU A 172 -7.98 6.63 -14.04
CA LEU A 172 -8.94 6.18 -13.03
C LEU A 172 -10.15 5.48 -13.68
N TYR A 173 -10.72 6.08 -14.73
CA TYR A 173 -11.82 5.46 -15.49
C TYR A 173 -11.43 4.10 -16.04
N LYS A 174 -10.25 3.98 -16.65
CA LYS A 174 -9.78 2.72 -17.25
C LYS A 174 -9.53 1.65 -16.20
N MET A 175 -8.93 1.97 -15.06
CA MET A 175 -8.74 1.01 -13.96
C MET A 175 -10.09 0.45 -13.48
N LEU A 176 -11.06 1.32 -13.21
CA LEU A 176 -12.41 0.90 -12.79
C LEU A 176 -13.12 0.09 -13.89
N HIS A 177 -13.00 0.50 -15.15
CA HIS A 177 -13.55 -0.24 -16.30
C HIS A 177 -12.97 -1.66 -16.43
N TYR A 178 -11.71 -1.86 -16.07
CA TYR A 178 -11.05 -3.16 -16.10
C TYR A 178 -11.24 -4.00 -14.84
N GLY A 179 -12.08 -3.56 -13.90
CA GLY A 179 -12.52 -4.34 -12.76
C GLY A 179 -11.80 -4.02 -11.45
N ALA A 180 -11.11 -2.89 -11.37
CA ALA A 180 -10.66 -2.37 -10.08
C ALA A 180 -11.85 -2.05 -9.18
N GLU A 181 -11.72 -2.35 -7.89
CA GLU A 181 -12.71 -1.99 -6.86
C GLU A 181 -12.66 -0.50 -6.53
N ASP A 182 -11.46 0.06 -6.50
CA ASP A 182 -11.19 1.49 -6.25
C ASP A 182 -9.74 1.81 -6.70
N LYS A 183 -9.34 3.07 -6.63
CA LYS A 183 -7.94 3.49 -6.67
C LYS A 183 -7.20 3.08 -5.40
N SER A 184 -5.88 2.82 -5.47
CA SER A 184 -5.02 2.64 -4.29
C SER A 184 -4.79 3.97 -3.57
N PHE A 185 -4.61 5.04 -4.36
CA PHE A 185 -4.41 6.43 -3.95
C PHE A 185 -4.84 7.37 -5.09
N ASP A 186 -4.85 8.67 -4.83
CA ASP A 186 -5.15 9.67 -5.87
C ASP A 186 -4.03 9.67 -6.92
N PRO A 187 -4.34 9.42 -8.22
CA PRO A 187 -3.31 9.37 -9.25
C PRO A 187 -2.52 10.68 -9.34
N ILE A 188 -1.20 10.57 -9.40
CA ILE A 188 -0.30 11.67 -9.71
C ILE A 188 -0.05 11.65 -11.22
N VAL A 189 -0.39 12.73 -11.90
CA VAL A 189 -0.04 12.96 -13.31
C VAL A 189 0.50 14.36 -13.42
N VAL A 190 1.79 14.48 -13.70
CA VAL A 190 2.51 15.74 -13.73
C VAL A 190 3.40 15.82 -14.96
N SER A 191 3.54 17.02 -15.55
CA SER A 191 4.28 17.18 -16.81
C SER A 191 5.23 18.38 -16.77
N GLY A 192 6.36 18.27 -17.50
CA GLY A 192 7.37 19.32 -17.58
C GLY A 192 7.87 19.75 -16.21
N ALA A 193 7.79 21.04 -15.91
CA ALA A 193 8.24 21.60 -14.63
C ALA A 193 7.47 21.06 -13.41
N ASN A 194 6.18 20.71 -13.56
CA ASN A 194 5.39 20.08 -12.48
C ASN A 194 5.95 18.70 -12.11
N GLY A 195 6.61 18.00 -13.04
CA GLY A 195 7.29 16.74 -12.78
C GLY A 195 8.36 16.80 -11.68
N SER A 196 8.88 18.01 -11.39
CA SER A 196 9.83 18.22 -10.29
C SER A 196 9.20 18.10 -8.89
N LEU A 197 7.88 17.92 -8.80
CA LEU A 197 7.13 17.75 -7.55
C LEU A 197 6.77 16.25 -7.37
N PRO A 198 7.43 15.52 -6.46
CA PRO A 198 7.19 14.08 -6.27
C PRO A 198 5.73 13.73 -5.99
N HIS A 199 5.02 14.57 -5.22
CA HIS A 199 3.60 14.44 -4.91
C HIS A 199 2.76 15.52 -5.59
N GLY A 200 3.08 15.84 -6.85
CA GLY A 200 2.35 16.84 -7.62
C GLY A 200 0.91 16.41 -7.88
N VAL A 201 -0.03 17.33 -7.74
CA VAL A 201 -1.46 17.09 -8.02
C VAL A 201 -1.74 17.41 -9.48
N PRO A 202 -2.45 16.54 -10.23
CA PRO A 202 -2.82 16.80 -11.62
C PRO A 202 -3.57 18.12 -11.77
N SER A 203 -3.11 18.97 -12.68
CA SER A 203 -3.61 20.33 -12.89
C SER A 203 -4.25 20.51 -14.26
N GLU A 204 -4.79 21.70 -14.51
CA GLU A 204 -5.28 22.10 -15.83
C GLU A 204 -4.13 22.48 -16.80
N LYS A 205 -2.87 22.25 -16.40
CA LYS A 205 -1.72 22.48 -17.28
C LYS A 205 -1.80 21.56 -18.49
N PRO A 206 -1.79 22.11 -19.72
CA PRO A 206 -1.69 21.31 -20.94
C PRO A 206 -0.28 20.74 -21.07
N ILE A 207 -0.19 19.46 -21.42
CA ILE A 207 1.04 18.75 -21.78
C ILE A 207 1.62 19.40 -23.06
N GLN A 208 2.93 19.51 -23.16
CA GLN A 208 3.62 20.10 -24.30
C GLN A 208 4.64 19.13 -24.92
N ALA A 209 4.94 19.32 -26.19
CA ALA A 209 6.04 18.59 -26.82
C ALA A 209 7.38 18.98 -26.17
N GLY A 210 8.27 17.98 -25.97
CA GLY A 210 9.53 18.16 -25.28
C GLY A 210 9.44 18.07 -23.76
N GLU A 211 8.29 17.64 -23.22
CA GLU A 211 8.13 17.41 -21.76
C GLU A 211 8.11 15.92 -21.42
N PHE A 212 8.53 15.61 -20.20
CA PHE A 212 8.16 14.36 -19.54
C PHE A 212 6.75 14.45 -18.94
N VAL A 213 6.04 13.33 -18.97
CA VAL A 213 4.81 13.09 -18.21
C VAL A 213 5.07 11.93 -17.27
N THR A 214 5.11 12.22 -15.99
CA THR A 214 5.23 11.20 -14.92
C THR A 214 3.83 10.87 -14.42
N MET A 215 3.49 9.59 -14.45
CA MET A 215 2.21 9.04 -14.01
C MET A 215 2.49 8.02 -12.92
N ASP A 216 1.96 8.28 -11.73
CA ASP A 216 2.04 7.39 -10.57
C ASP A 216 0.60 7.08 -10.12
N PHE A 217 0.25 5.80 -10.17
CA PHE A 217 -1.12 5.34 -9.98
C PHE A 217 -1.17 3.86 -9.63
N GLY A 218 -2.25 3.50 -8.99
CA GLY A 218 -2.56 2.12 -8.64
C GLY A 218 -4.05 1.93 -8.37
N CYS A 219 -4.46 0.68 -8.29
CA CYS A 219 -5.84 0.31 -7.99
C CYS A 219 -5.92 -0.83 -7.00
N LYS A 220 -7.13 -1.07 -6.48
CA LYS A 220 -7.45 -2.18 -5.59
C LYS A 220 -8.16 -3.31 -6.32
N PHE A 221 -7.75 -4.53 -6.02
CA PHE A 221 -8.44 -5.75 -6.43
C PHE A 221 -8.39 -6.76 -5.28
N GLY A 222 -9.54 -7.33 -4.93
CA GLY A 222 -9.68 -8.20 -3.77
C GLY A 222 -9.23 -7.53 -2.46
N GLY A 223 -9.36 -6.20 -2.36
CA GLY A 223 -8.94 -5.36 -1.25
C GLY A 223 -7.45 -5.08 -1.15
N TYR A 224 -6.62 -5.54 -2.11
CA TYR A 224 -5.17 -5.31 -2.15
C TYR A 224 -4.79 -4.27 -3.18
N CYS A 225 -3.81 -3.43 -2.84
CA CYS A 225 -3.31 -2.34 -3.67
C CYS A 225 -2.32 -2.83 -4.72
N SER A 226 -2.33 -2.20 -5.90
CA SER A 226 -1.20 -2.09 -6.81
C SER A 226 -0.57 -0.71 -6.72
N ASP A 227 0.66 -0.59 -7.23
CA ASP A 227 1.43 0.64 -7.28
C ASP A 227 2.35 0.63 -8.50
N MET A 228 2.39 1.72 -9.25
CA MET A 228 3.26 1.81 -10.43
C MET A 228 3.47 3.26 -10.86
N THR A 229 4.73 3.63 -11.09
CA THR A 229 5.06 4.87 -11.78
C THR A 229 5.69 4.60 -13.13
N ARG A 230 5.24 5.31 -14.15
CA ARG A 230 5.91 5.43 -15.46
C ARG A 230 6.07 6.88 -15.87
N THR A 231 7.24 7.20 -16.39
CA THR A 231 7.54 8.48 -17.02
C THR A 231 7.70 8.29 -18.51
N VAL A 232 6.98 9.05 -19.32
CA VAL A 232 7.09 9.04 -20.80
C VAL A 232 7.46 10.42 -21.30
N ALA A 233 8.07 10.52 -22.48
CA ALA A 233 8.34 11.79 -23.14
C ALA A 233 7.32 12.05 -24.23
N VAL A 234 7.06 13.33 -24.55
CA VAL A 234 6.14 13.74 -25.63
C VAL A 234 6.92 14.44 -26.74
N GLY A 235 6.87 13.86 -27.94
CA GLY A 235 7.46 14.39 -29.16
C GLY A 235 8.97 14.22 -29.28
N HIS A 236 9.77 14.73 -28.34
CA HIS A 236 11.22 14.62 -28.38
C HIS A 236 11.83 14.72 -26.96
N VAL A 237 13.07 14.30 -26.82
CA VAL A 237 13.86 14.40 -25.57
C VAL A 237 15.12 15.21 -25.82
N THR A 238 15.62 15.84 -24.75
CA THR A 238 16.95 16.45 -24.72
C THR A 238 17.97 15.45 -24.15
N GLU A 239 19.25 15.71 -24.31
CA GLU A 239 20.31 14.92 -23.72
C GLU A 239 20.24 14.88 -22.18
N GLU A 240 19.84 16.02 -21.54
CA GLU A 240 19.59 16.07 -20.09
C GLU A 240 18.46 15.13 -19.68
N MET A 241 17.36 15.11 -20.44
CA MET A 241 16.21 14.21 -20.18
C MET A 241 16.62 12.74 -20.28
N GLU A 242 17.31 12.35 -21.35
CA GLU A 242 17.81 10.97 -21.53
C GLU A 242 18.76 10.57 -20.39
N THR A 243 19.67 11.47 -20.00
CA THR A 243 20.64 11.21 -18.93
C THR A 243 19.94 10.99 -17.59
N VAL A 244 18.99 11.85 -17.24
CA VAL A 244 18.21 11.73 -15.99
C VAL A 244 17.39 10.44 -16.01
N TYR A 245 16.66 10.17 -17.09
CA TYR A 245 15.85 8.95 -17.22
C TYR A 245 16.67 7.67 -17.05
N ASN A 246 17.75 7.57 -17.79
CA ASN A 246 18.63 6.39 -17.76
C ASN A 246 19.33 6.23 -16.40
N THR A 247 19.60 7.33 -15.68
CA THR A 247 20.14 7.29 -14.33
C THR A 247 19.11 6.72 -13.34
N VAL A 248 17.85 7.16 -13.41
CA VAL A 248 16.77 6.62 -12.59
C VAL A 248 16.52 5.13 -12.89
N LEU A 249 16.46 4.75 -14.18
CA LEU A 249 16.30 3.35 -14.56
C LEU A 249 17.43 2.47 -14.03
N LYS A 250 18.69 2.93 -14.16
CA LYS A 250 19.85 2.21 -13.63
C LYS A 250 19.79 2.09 -12.11
N ALA A 251 19.34 3.13 -11.41
CA ALA A 251 19.19 3.12 -9.96
C ALA A 251 18.11 2.14 -9.52
N GLN A 252 16.96 2.13 -10.20
CA GLN A 252 15.86 1.21 -9.93
C GLN A 252 16.31 -0.25 -10.09
N LEU A 253 16.98 -0.58 -11.20
CA LEU A 253 17.51 -1.91 -11.44
C LEU A 253 18.57 -2.32 -10.40
N ALA A 254 19.41 -1.38 -9.93
CA ALA A 254 20.42 -1.65 -8.90
C ALA A 254 19.76 -1.98 -7.54
N GLY A 255 18.72 -1.25 -7.15
CA GLY A 255 17.95 -1.53 -5.93
C GLY A 255 17.22 -2.87 -6.02
N ILE A 256 16.56 -3.18 -7.14
CA ILE A 256 15.92 -4.48 -7.40
C ILE A 256 16.94 -5.62 -7.29
N ALA A 257 18.12 -5.47 -7.91
CA ALA A 257 19.17 -6.49 -7.86
C ALA A 257 19.74 -6.72 -6.44
N ALA A 258 19.71 -5.69 -5.57
CA ALA A 258 20.12 -5.80 -4.16
C ALA A 258 19.05 -6.42 -3.26
N ALA A 259 17.77 -6.41 -3.68
CA ALA A 259 16.64 -6.82 -2.86
C ALA A 259 16.54 -8.35 -2.75
N LYS A 260 16.69 -8.87 -1.52
CA LYS A 260 16.45 -10.28 -1.17
C LYS A 260 16.23 -10.43 0.34
N ALA A 261 15.71 -11.57 0.75
CA ALA A 261 15.54 -11.88 2.17
C ALA A 261 16.87 -11.79 2.95
N GLY A 262 16.79 -11.22 4.15
CA GLY A 262 17.95 -11.01 5.02
C GLY A 262 18.76 -9.75 4.73
N VAL A 263 18.57 -9.08 3.59
CA VAL A 263 19.15 -7.76 3.29
C VAL A 263 18.31 -6.68 3.99
N THR A 264 18.96 -5.67 4.55
CA THR A 264 18.25 -4.57 5.22
C THR A 264 17.62 -3.61 4.22
N GLY A 265 16.51 -2.96 4.60
CA GLY A 265 15.90 -1.92 3.77
C GLY A 265 16.89 -0.80 3.43
N ALA A 266 17.76 -0.43 4.38
CA ALA A 266 18.82 0.55 4.17
C ALA A 266 19.84 0.13 3.10
N ALA A 267 20.18 -1.15 3.01
CA ALA A 267 21.12 -1.63 1.98
C ALA A 267 20.49 -1.63 0.59
N VAL A 268 19.19 -1.94 0.48
CA VAL A 268 18.46 -1.87 -0.79
C VAL A 268 18.33 -0.42 -1.27
N ASP A 269 17.92 0.50 -0.40
CA ASP A 269 17.89 1.95 -0.69
C ASP A 269 19.26 2.46 -1.10
N GLY A 270 20.31 2.08 -0.33
CA GLY A 270 21.69 2.50 -0.56
C GLY A 270 22.23 2.12 -1.94
N ALA A 271 21.86 0.94 -2.45
CA ALA A 271 22.26 0.49 -3.78
C ALA A 271 21.73 1.40 -4.90
N ALA A 272 20.48 1.79 -4.82
CA ALA A 272 19.86 2.71 -5.78
C ALA A 272 20.39 4.15 -5.60
N ARG A 273 20.45 4.61 -4.36
CA ARG A 273 20.89 5.96 -4.01
C ARG A 273 22.32 6.24 -4.44
N GLN A 274 23.22 5.25 -4.32
CA GLN A 274 24.61 5.38 -4.77
C GLN A 274 24.69 5.65 -6.26
N VAL A 275 23.91 4.97 -7.11
CA VAL A 275 23.89 5.21 -8.56
C VAL A 275 23.48 6.66 -8.89
N ILE A 276 22.47 7.18 -8.21
CA ILE A 276 22.02 8.57 -8.40
C ILE A 276 23.08 9.56 -7.92
N ALA A 277 23.73 9.28 -6.77
CA ALA A 277 24.77 10.12 -6.22
C ALA A 277 26.01 10.16 -7.11
N ASP A 278 26.48 9.03 -7.64
CA ASP A 278 27.63 8.93 -8.53
C ASP A 278 27.41 9.68 -9.85
N ALA A 279 26.14 9.77 -10.30
CA ALA A 279 25.76 10.58 -11.45
C ALA A 279 25.64 12.09 -11.15
N GLY A 280 25.89 12.52 -9.90
CA GLY A 280 25.80 13.93 -9.49
C GLY A 280 24.41 14.42 -9.10
N TYR A 281 23.39 13.53 -9.05
CA TYR A 281 22.02 13.89 -8.74
C TYR A 281 21.58 13.55 -7.30
N GLY A 282 22.52 13.17 -6.41
CA GLY A 282 22.22 12.78 -5.04
C GLY A 282 21.27 13.71 -4.28
N PRO A 283 21.46 15.05 -4.31
CA PRO A 283 20.56 16.02 -3.64
C PRO A 283 19.12 16.03 -4.19
N TYR A 284 18.87 15.45 -5.36
CA TYR A 284 17.59 15.46 -6.05
C TYR A 284 16.79 14.15 -5.89
N PHE A 285 17.28 13.21 -5.07
CA PHE A 285 16.55 12.01 -4.65
C PHE A 285 16.17 12.14 -3.17
N GLY A 286 15.05 12.78 -2.91
CA GLY A 286 14.62 13.23 -1.60
C GLY A 286 13.76 12.25 -0.80
N HIS A 287 13.37 11.09 -1.36
CA HIS A 287 12.56 10.07 -0.67
C HIS A 287 13.27 8.72 -0.58
N SER A 288 12.60 7.70 -0.04
CA SER A 288 13.13 6.34 0.07
C SER A 288 13.05 5.59 -1.28
N PHE A 289 13.80 4.49 -1.38
CA PHE A 289 13.71 3.58 -2.52
C PHE A 289 12.34 2.94 -2.64
N GLY A 290 11.65 2.66 -1.52
CA GLY A 290 10.33 2.09 -1.57
C GLY A 290 9.72 1.78 -0.20
N HIS A 291 8.45 1.42 -0.23
CA HIS A 291 7.63 1.03 0.92
C HIS A 291 6.92 -0.29 0.65
N SER A 292 6.44 -0.98 1.71
CA SER A 292 5.60 -2.16 1.51
C SER A 292 4.22 -1.74 1.00
N VAL A 293 3.65 -2.61 0.17
CA VAL A 293 2.30 -2.49 -0.40
C VAL A 293 1.49 -3.70 0.02
N GLY A 294 0.20 -3.53 0.27
CA GLY A 294 -0.70 -4.61 0.65
C GLY A 294 -2.15 -4.19 0.67
N VAL A 295 -2.83 -4.37 1.79
CA VAL A 295 -4.20 -3.86 2.01
C VAL A 295 -4.20 -2.33 2.04
N GLU A 296 -3.15 -1.74 2.60
CA GLU A 296 -2.89 -0.30 2.53
C GLU A 296 -1.78 -0.05 1.51
N ILE A 297 -1.79 1.16 0.94
CA ILE A 297 -0.75 1.54 -0.02
C ILE A 297 0.63 1.64 0.65
N HIS A 298 0.68 2.11 1.89
CA HIS A 298 1.90 2.16 2.69
C HIS A 298 1.80 1.19 3.86
N GLU A 299 2.63 0.15 3.84
CA GLU A 299 2.79 -0.84 4.91
C GLU A 299 4.27 -0.97 5.33
N ASN A 300 4.56 -1.89 6.23
CA ASN A 300 5.91 -2.30 6.60
C ASN A 300 6.23 -3.72 6.08
N PRO A 301 7.50 -4.03 5.81
CA PRO A 301 8.72 -3.23 5.98
C PRO A 301 9.00 -2.27 4.82
N ASN A 302 9.87 -1.26 5.04
CA ASN A 302 10.23 -0.27 4.02
C ASN A 302 11.70 -0.40 3.61
N ALA A 303 12.00 -0.04 2.34
CA ALA A 303 13.36 0.14 1.84
C ALA A 303 13.76 1.62 1.96
N THR A 304 14.13 2.03 3.18
CA THR A 304 14.51 3.41 3.54
C THR A 304 15.93 3.46 4.10
N PRO A 305 16.63 4.59 4.04
CA PRO A 305 17.99 4.73 4.61
C PRO A 305 18.07 4.40 6.11
N SER A 306 16.96 4.53 6.84
CA SER A 306 16.90 4.30 8.29
C SER A 306 16.52 2.86 8.68
N ASN A 307 16.05 2.03 7.74
CA ASN A 307 15.60 0.68 8.05
C ASN A 307 16.76 -0.31 8.11
N SER A 308 17.29 -0.52 9.30
CA SER A 308 18.35 -1.51 9.59
C SER A 308 17.83 -2.94 9.80
N LYS A 309 16.50 -3.18 9.78
CA LYS A 309 15.92 -4.52 9.92
C LYS A 309 16.01 -5.27 8.58
N PRO A 310 16.29 -6.59 8.60
CA PRO A 310 16.30 -7.40 7.38
C PRO A 310 14.88 -7.53 6.81
N LEU A 311 14.78 -7.49 5.49
CA LEU A 311 13.53 -7.77 4.78
C LEU A 311 13.21 -9.27 4.85
N PRO A 312 11.99 -9.69 5.23
CA PRO A 312 11.61 -11.10 5.23
C PRO A 312 11.25 -11.59 3.81
N ALA A 313 11.46 -12.87 3.55
CA ALA A 313 10.91 -13.51 2.36
C ALA A 313 9.37 -13.42 2.37
N GLY A 314 8.75 -13.15 1.22
CA GLY A 314 7.31 -12.90 1.07
C GLY A 314 6.88 -11.46 1.36
N ALA A 315 7.81 -10.57 1.74
CA ALA A 315 7.51 -9.13 1.77
C ALA A 315 7.32 -8.60 0.34
N VAL A 316 6.42 -7.64 0.21
CA VAL A 316 6.17 -6.95 -1.06
C VAL A 316 6.47 -5.49 -0.85
N ILE A 317 7.35 -4.93 -1.69
CA ILE A 317 7.76 -3.52 -1.60
C ILE A 317 7.73 -2.85 -2.98
N SER A 318 7.52 -1.53 -3.00
CA SER A 318 7.78 -0.72 -4.18
C SER A 318 9.28 -0.57 -4.42
N ALA A 319 9.66 -0.27 -5.66
CA ALA A 319 11.02 0.00 -6.12
C ALA A 319 10.99 1.24 -7.02
N GLU A 320 11.07 2.44 -6.42
CA GLU A 320 10.61 3.70 -6.99
C GLU A 320 11.62 4.87 -6.90
N PRO A 321 12.90 4.71 -7.21
CA PRO A 321 13.81 5.84 -7.16
C PRO A 321 13.39 6.95 -8.13
N GLY A 322 13.69 8.20 -7.79
CA GLY A 322 13.39 9.34 -8.63
C GLY A 322 14.44 10.43 -8.55
N ILE A 323 14.52 11.25 -9.60
CA ILE A 323 15.30 12.48 -9.66
C ILE A 323 14.35 13.62 -10.00
N TYR A 324 14.37 14.67 -9.18
CA TYR A 324 13.47 15.81 -9.30
C TYR A 324 14.28 17.11 -9.36
N LEU A 325 14.40 17.68 -10.56
CA LEU A 325 15.15 18.91 -10.81
C LEU A 325 14.21 20.12 -10.67
N PRO A 326 14.33 20.93 -9.61
CA PRO A 326 13.37 21.97 -9.28
C PRO A 326 13.09 22.93 -10.45
N GLY A 327 11.81 23.06 -10.81
CA GLY A 327 11.33 23.93 -11.88
C GLY A 327 11.69 23.49 -13.30
N LYS A 328 12.24 22.28 -13.49
CA LYS A 328 12.62 21.76 -14.79
C LYS A 328 11.88 20.49 -15.17
N LEU A 329 12.15 19.40 -14.47
CA LEU A 329 11.60 18.07 -14.77
C LEU A 329 11.73 17.14 -13.55
N GLY A 330 11.00 16.04 -13.60
CA GLY A 330 11.20 14.91 -12.70
C GLY A 330 11.02 13.59 -13.43
N VAL A 331 11.67 12.56 -12.94
CA VAL A 331 11.55 11.18 -13.42
C VAL A 331 11.42 10.27 -12.22
N ARG A 332 10.41 9.41 -12.21
CA ARG A 332 10.28 8.24 -11.33
C ARG A 332 9.94 7.02 -12.18
N ILE A 333 10.54 5.89 -11.87
CA ILE A 333 10.25 4.59 -12.46
C ILE A 333 10.04 3.64 -11.30
N GLU A 334 8.87 3.02 -11.25
CA GLU A 334 8.47 2.20 -10.12
C GLU A 334 7.88 0.88 -10.55
N ASP A 335 8.29 -0.16 -9.86
CA ASP A 335 7.70 -1.49 -9.89
C ASP A 335 7.40 -1.97 -8.47
N VAL A 336 6.55 -2.98 -8.36
CA VAL A 336 6.32 -3.72 -7.12
C VAL A 336 7.04 -5.05 -7.20
N ILE A 337 7.86 -5.34 -6.17
CA ILE A 337 8.67 -6.56 -6.11
C ILE A 337 8.33 -7.40 -4.87
N VAL A 338 8.32 -8.72 -5.04
CA VAL A 338 8.16 -9.71 -3.97
C VAL A 338 9.53 -10.21 -3.55
N ILE A 339 9.90 -10.03 -2.29
CA ILE A 339 11.17 -10.49 -1.73
C ILE A 339 11.19 -12.02 -1.62
N THR A 340 12.24 -12.65 -2.11
CA THR A 340 12.46 -14.10 -2.05
C THR A 340 13.79 -14.43 -1.37
N GLU A 341 14.02 -15.70 -1.06
CA GLU A 341 15.28 -16.17 -0.46
C GLU A 341 16.51 -15.92 -1.36
N GLN A 342 16.34 -15.93 -2.68
CA GLN A 342 17.43 -15.83 -3.63
C GLN A 342 17.55 -14.46 -4.32
N GLY A 343 16.55 -13.59 -4.15
CA GLY A 343 16.46 -12.28 -4.82
C GLY A 343 15.08 -11.69 -4.62
N CYS A 344 14.48 -11.20 -5.71
CA CYS A 344 13.08 -10.78 -5.72
C CYS A 344 12.41 -11.16 -7.05
N GLN A 345 11.09 -11.17 -7.01
CA GLN A 345 10.24 -11.31 -8.21
C GLN A 345 9.59 -9.97 -8.49
N ASP A 346 9.88 -9.37 -9.63
CA ASP A 346 9.17 -8.20 -10.14
C ASP A 346 7.78 -8.63 -10.62
N ILE A 347 6.72 -8.07 -10.02
CA ILE A 347 5.34 -8.35 -10.42
C ILE A 347 4.77 -7.28 -11.34
N THR A 348 5.52 -6.22 -11.66
CA THR A 348 5.16 -5.20 -12.64
C THR A 348 5.73 -5.57 -13.98
N LEU A 349 4.89 -5.68 -15.02
CA LEU A 349 5.30 -6.09 -16.38
C LEU A 349 5.28 -4.93 -17.38
N ALA A 350 4.82 -3.74 -17.00
CA ALA A 350 4.85 -2.58 -17.87
C ALA A 350 6.30 -2.26 -18.28
N PRO A 351 6.59 -1.99 -19.57
CA PRO A 351 7.92 -1.61 -20.02
C PRO A 351 8.45 -0.41 -19.24
N LYS A 352 9.74 -0.41 -18.94
CA LYS A 352 10.41 0.66 -18.18
C LYS A 352 11.50 1.40 -18.98
N GLU A 353 11.68 1.05 -20.25
CA GLU A 353 12.49 1.81 -21.17
C GLU A 353 11.83 3.14 -21.51
N LEU A 354 12.63 4.14 -21.87
CA LEU A 354 12.13 5.46 -22.26
C LEU A 354 11.22 5.36 -23.49
N LEU A 355 9.96 5.67 -23.32
CA LEU A 355 8.99 5.77 -24.40
C LEU A 355 8.81 7.24 -24.79
N ILE A 356 8.89 7.52 -26.10
CA ILE A 356 8.62 8.82 -26.71
C ILE A 356 7.33 8.69 -27.52
N LEU A 357 6.32 9.47 -27.13
CA LEU A 357 4.98 9.50 -27.74
C LEU A 357 4.89 10.57 -28.82
#